data_b0b91dea7df2dbdcfffb6d9d281212d4
#
_entry.id   b0b91dea7df2dbdcfffb6d9d281212d4
#
_cell.length_a   1.000
_cell.length_b   1.000
_cell.length_c   1.000
_cell.angle_alpha   90.00
_cell.angle_beta   90.00
_cell.angle_gamma   90.00
#
_symmetry.space_group_name_H-M   'P 1'
#
loop_
_entity.id
_entity.type
_entity.pdbx_description
1 polymer ?
#
loop_
_entity_poly.entity_id
_entity_poly.type
_entity_poly.pdbx_seq_one_letter_code
_entity_poly.pdbx_strand_id
1 'polypeptide(L)'
;MAIYLMFLQHIIYSLGPKGKAAVVVPTGFLTAGSGIQKKIREHLVKERMLRGVISMPSNIFATTGTNVSILFIDRENKDGNVILMDASKLGTKEKVDGKNQRTVLSVDEITHIIKTFNAGKAEDDFCVTVSYAAIEGKKLSFSAGQYFEVKIEYVELTPEEFAEKMTGFTARLDEMFAESRRLESEIKTQLGRVRYE
;
A
#
# COMPACT_ATOMS: atom_id res chain seq x y z
N MET A 1 -20.07 -11.02 2.53
CA MET A 1 -19.52 -9.94 1.67
C MET A 1 -19.29 -8.72 2.53
N ALA A 2 -18.14 -8.03 2.39
CA ALA A 2 -17.88 -6.81 3.15
C ALA A 2 -18.81 -5.68 2.68
N ILE A 3 -19.40 -4.94 3.61
CA ILE A 3 -20.43 -3.91 3.33
C ILE A 3 -19.94 -2.83 2.37
N TYR A 4 -18.68 -2.38 2.50
CA TYR A 4 -18.12 -1.35 1.63
C TYR A 4 -18.14 -1.72 0.13
N LEU A 5 -18.09 -3.02 -0.21
CA LEU A 5 -18.17 -3.48 -1.60
C LEU A 5 -19.57 -3.28 -2.20
N MET A 6 -20.62 -3.32 -1.38
CA MET A 6 -21.98 -2.99 -1.81
C MET A 6 -22.11 -1.50 -2.09
N PHE A 7 -21.58 -0.66 -1.20
CA PHE A 7 -21.56 0.80 -1.42
C PHE A 7 -20.76 1.18 -2.67
N LEU A 8 -19.60 0.54 -2.89
CA LEU A 8 -18.81 0.80 -4.08
C LEU A 8 -19.57 0.44 -5.36
N GLN A 9 -20.23 -0.72 -5.40
CA GLN A 9 -21.08 -1.11 -6.54
C GLN A 9 -22.25 -0.15 -6.73
N HIS A 10 -22.90 0.28 -5.65
CA HIS A 10 -23.99 1.24 -5.70
C HIS A 10 -23.54 2.59 -6.26
N ILE A 11 -22.37 3.09 -5.82
CA ILE A 11 -21.77 4.31 -6.35
C ILE A 11 -21.53 4.18 -7.86
N ILE A 12 -20.88 3.10 -8.30
CA ILE A 12 -20.61 2.85 -9.73
C ILE A 12 -21.92 2.84 -10.55
N TYR A 13 -22.94 2.17 -10.02
CA TYR A 13 -24.27 2.10 -10.67
C TYR A 13 -24.96 3.46 -10.76
N SER A 14 -24.86 4.27 -9.70
CA SER A 14 -25.52 5.57 -9.60
C SER A 14 -24.85 6.68 -10.40
N LEU A 15 -23.61 6.48 -10.88
CA LEU A 15 -22.91 7.48 -11.70
C LEU A 15 -23.61 7.68 -13.04
N GLY A 16 -23.95 8.93 -13.34
CA GLY A 16 -24.40 9.34 -14.68
C GLY A 16 -23.29 9.24 -15.74
N PRO A 17 -23.58 9.51 -17.02
CA PRO A 17 -22.63 9.36 -18.13
C PRO A 17 -21.31 10.13 -17.97
N LYS A 18 -21.33 11.27 -17.29
CA LYS A 18 -20.16 12.10 -16.96
C LYS A 18 -19.82 12.08 -15.48
N GLY A 19 -20.34 11.08 -14.75
CA GLY A 19 -20.21 10.99 -13.32
C GLY A 19 -18.79 10.70 -12.87
N LYS A 20 -18.40 11.34 -11.76
CA LYS A 20 -17.12 11.13 -11.07
C LYS A 20 -17.36 10.79 -9.62
N ALA A 21 -16.49 9.98 -9.06
CA ALA A 21 -16.53 9.65 -7.63
C ALA A 21 -15.12 9.49 -7.05
N ALA A 22 -15.00 9.81 -5.76
CA ALA A 22 -13.84 9.47 -4.96
C ALA A 22 -14.31 8.63 -3.77
N VAL A 23 -13.72 7.45 -3.60
CA VAL A 23 -14.17 6.48 -2.60
C VAL A 23 -13.00 5.98 -1.79
N VAL A 24 -13.10 6.05 -0.47
CA VAL A 24 -12.11 5.46 0.42
C VAL A 24 -12.36 3.94 0.52
N VAL A 25 -11.33 3.17 0.24
CA VAL A 25 -11.37 1.71 0.31
C VAL A 25 -10.19 1.18 1.14
N PRO A 26 -10.32 0.02 1.81
CA PRO A 26 -9.18 -0.65 2.42
C PRO A 26 -8.12 -0.96 1.38
N THR A 27 -6.83 -0.75 1.69
CA THR A 27 -5.73 -0.96 0.71
C THR A 27 -5.69 -2.40 0.16
N GLY A 28 -6.14 -3.40 0.94
CA GLY A 28 -6.29 -4.78 0.46
C GLY A 28 -7.22 -4.95 -0.75
N PHE A 29 -8.14 -3.99 -1.00
CA PHE A 29 -8.96 -3.99 -2.21
C PHE A 29 -8.13 -3.88 -3.48
N LEU A 30 -6.98 -3.20 -3.44
CA LEU A 30 -6.16 -2.90 -4.62
C LEU A 30 -5.53 -4.14 -5.26
N THR A 31 -5.28 -5.17 -4.46
CA THR A 31 -4.48 -6.35 -4.87
C THR A 31 -5.19 -7.68 -4.66
N ALA A 32 -6.42 -7.70 -4.13
CA ALA A 32 -7.15 -8.93 -3.88
C ALA A 32 -7.21 -9.84 -5.12
N GLY A 33 -6.67 -11.05 -5.02
CA GLY A 33 -6.49 -11.95 -6.17
C GLY A 33 -7.77 -12.64 -6.66
N SER A 34 -8.86 -12.59 -5.87
CA SER A 34 -10.11 -13.31 -6.16
C SER A 34 -11.33 -12.58 -5.59
N GLY A 35 -12.50 -13.14 -5.80
CA GLY A 35 -13.75 -12.68 -5.22
C GLY A 35 -14.31 -11.40 -5.84
N ILE A 36 -15.20 -10.75 -5.10
CA ILE A 36 -15.95 -9.57 -5.57
C ILE A 36 -15.02 -8.37 -5.79
N GLN A 37 -14.00 -8.20 -4.96
CA GLN A 37 -13.01 -7.13 -5.11
C GLN A 37 -12.36 -7.17 -6.49
N LYS A 38 -11.91 -8.34 -6.93
CA LYS A 38 -11.32 -8.51 -8.26
C LYS A 38 -12.32 -8.21 -9.37
N LYS A 39 -13.56 -8.69 -9.24
CA LYS A 39 -14.61 -8.43 -10.25
C LYS A 39 -14.94 -6.95 -10.37
N ILE A 40 -14.95 -6.20 -9.27
CA ILE A 40 -15.17 -4.75 -9.31
C ILE A 40 -14.00 -4.05 -10.02
N ARG A 41 -12.75 -4.41 -9.71
CA ARG A 41 -11.58 -3.85 -10.40
C ARG A 41 -11.59 -4.20 -11.89
N GLU A 42 -11.92 -5.44 -12.24
CA GLU A 42 -12.09 -5.87 -13.62
C GLU A 42 -13.14 -5.02 -14.37
N HIS A 43 -14.27 -4.78 -13.73
CA HIS A 43 -15.31 -3.92 -14.29
C HIS A 43 -14.82 -2.49 -14.52
N LEU A 44 -14.15 -1.88 -13.53
CA LEU A 44 -13.61 -0.52 -13.65
C LEU A 44 -12.58 -0.40 -14.78
N VAL A 45 -11.77 -1.44 -14.99
CA VAL A 45 -10.76 -1.48 -16.07
C VAL A 45 -11.42 -1.69 -17.42
N LYS A 46 -12.33 -2.66 -17.55
CA LYS A 46 -13.08 -2.95 -18.79
C LYS A 46 -13.86 -1.75 -19.30
N GLU A 47 -14.59 -1.10 -18.40
CA GLU A 47 -15.39 0.09 -18.74
C GLU A 47 -14.56 1.37 -18.82
N ARG A 48 -13.23 1.28 -18.60
CA ARG A 48 -12.30 2.42 -18.62
C ARG A 48 -12.75 3.58 -17.72
N MET A 49 -13.24 3.25 -16.53
CA MET A 49 -13.75 4.23 -15.56
C MET A 49 -12.74 4.54 -14.44
N LEU A 50 -11.64 3.82 -14.35
CA LEU A 50 -10.62 4.07 -13.33
C LEU A 50 -9.79 5.30 -13.71
N ARG A 51 -9.94 6.40 -12.97
CA ARG A 51 -9.10 7.60 -13.14
C ARG A 51 -7.77 7.46 -12.42
N GLY A 52 -7.78 6.89 -11.23
CA GLY A 52 -6.54 6.67 -10.46
C GLY A 52 -6.80 6.16 -9.05
N VAL A 53 -5.70 5.90 -8.36
CA VAL A 53 -5.68 5.46 -6.96
C VAL A 53 -4.56 6.16 -6.22
N ILE A 54 -4.83 6.58 -4.99
CA ILE A 54 -3.82 7.11 -4.05
C ILE A 54 -3.82 6.20 -2.83
N SER A 55 -2.70 5.52 -2.56
CA SER A 55 -2.47 4.82 -1.30
C SER A 55 -2.09 5.82 -0.22
N MET A 56 -2.85 5.85 0.87
CA MET A 56 -2.68 6.81 1.95
C MET A 56 -1.75 6.28 3.05
N PRO A 57 -1.16 7.15 3.87
CA PRO A 57 -0.39 6.74 5.04
C PRO A 57 -1.20 5.87 6.00
N SER A 58 -0.51 5.03 6.78
CA SER A 58 -1.13 4.29 7.88
C SER A 58 -1.69 5.25 8.93
N ASN A 59 -2.70 4.81 9.68
CA ASN A 59 -3.31 5.59 10.76
C ASN A 59 -3.83 6.99 10.34
N ILE A 60 -4.23 7.17 9.08
CA ILE A 60 -4.88 8.42 8.65
C ILE A 60 -6.19 8.64 9.42
N PHE A 61 -6.84 7.56 9.86
CA PHE A 61 -7.95 7.58 10.81
C PHE A 61 -7.44 7.11 12.18
N ALA A 62 -7.49 7.97 13.18
CA ALA A 62 -6.92 7.77 14.52
C ALA A 62 -7.42 6.51 15.26
N THR A 63 -8.60 5.99 14.90
CA THR A 63 -9.26 4.86 15.58
C THR A 63 -9.09 3.52 14.89
N THR A 64 -8.53 3.49 13.69
CA THR A 64 -8.38 2.25 12.91
C THR A 64 -6.96 2.13 12.37
N GLY A 65 -6.27 1.04 12.71
CA GLY A 65 -4.98 0.70 12.10
C GLY A 65 -5.07 0.23 10.64
N THR A 66 -6.25 0.31 10.02
CA THR A 66 -6.45 -0.14 8.64
C THR A 66 -5.84 0.86 7.67
N ASN A 67 -4.95 0.39 6.81
CA ASN A 67 -4.46 1.18 5.69
C ASN A 67 -5.56 1.36 4.65
N VAL A 68 -5.72 2.59 4.20
CA VAL A 68 -6.75 2.95 3.23
C VAL A 68 -6.14 3.55 1.97
N SER A 69 -6.91 3.51 0.90
CA SER A 69 -6.57 4.13 -0.37
C SER A 69 -7.80 4.87 -0.91
N ILE A 70 -7.56 5.93 -1.68
CA ILE A 70 -8.63 6.67 -2.34
C ILE A 70 -8.70 6.19 -3.79
N LEU A 71 -9.86 5.67 -4.17
CA LEU A 71 -10.18 5.23 -5.53
C LEU A 71 -10.92 6.35 -6.25
N PHE A 72 -10.41 6.81 -7.38
CA PHE A 72 -11.03 7.82 -8.23
C PHE A 72 -11.65 7.16 -9.46
N ILE A 73 -12.94 7.38 -9.63
CA ILE A 73 -13.75 6.86 -10.74
C ILE A 73 -14.17 8.04 -11.61
N ASP A 74 -14.01 7.91 -12.92
CA ASP A 74 -14.42 8.92 -13.91
C ASP A 74 -14.94 8.22 -15.16
N ARG A 75 -16.21 8.36 -15.44
CA ARG A 75 -16.83 7.74 -16.61
C ARG A 75 -16.37 8.32 -17.97
N GLU A 76 -15.73 9.49 -17.94
CA GLU A 76 -15.14 10.11 -19.13
C GLU A 76 -13.65 9.74 -19.33
N ASN A 77 -13.06 8.90 -18.49
CA ASN A 77 -11.64 8.50 -18.61
C ASN A 77 -11.39 7.38 -19.65
N LYS A 78 -12.23 7.28 -20.70
CA LYS A 78 -12.20 6.13 -21.63
C LYS A 78 -10.91 5.98 -22.41
N ASP A 79 -10.31 7.09 -22.80
CA ASP A 79 -9.07 7.14 -23.59
C ASP A 79 -7.86 7.55 -22.75
N GLY A 80 -8.08 7.81 -21.47
CA GLY A 80 -7.04 8.27 -20.54
C GLY A 80 -6.23 7.16 -19.94
N ASN A 81 -5.09 7.54 -19.40
CA ASN A 81 -4.27 6.70 -18.56
C ASN A 81 -4.77 6.71 -17.09
N VAL A 82 -4.33 5.74 -16.32
CA VAL A 82 -4.64 5.60 -14.91
C VAL A 82 -3.45 6.08 -14.08
N ILE A 83 -3.72 6.93 -13.10
CA ILE A 83 -2.70 7.47 -12.20
C ILE A 83 -2.68 6.62 -10.93
N LEU A 84 -1.55 5.99 -10.64
CA LEU A 84 -1.33 5.22 -9.42
C LEU A 84 -0.28 5.92 -8.57
N MET A 85 -0.65 6.28 -7.35
CA MET A 85 0.20 7.06 -6.44
C MET A 85 0.36 6.34 -5.10
N ASP A 86 1.56 6.36 -4.57
CA ASP A 86 1.89 5.85 -3.24
C ASP A 86 2.31 6.99 -2.30
N ALA A 87 1.36 7.51 -1.55
CA ALA A 87 1.58 8.51 -0.51
C ALA A 87 1.79 7.87 0.89
N SER A 88 1.97 6.56 0.97
CA SER A 88 2.03 5.83 2.25
C SER A 88 3.19 6.24 3.16
N LYS A 89 4.24 6.84 2.58
CA LYS A 89 5.43 7.31 3.31
C LYS A 89 5.32 8.76 3.81
N LEU A 90 4.27 9.49 3.44
CA LEU A 90 4.05 10.88 3.82
C LEU A 90 3.42 11.01 5.21
N GLY A 91 3.48 12.22 5.73
CA GLY A 91 2.84 12.60 6.97
C GLY A 91 3.65 12.33 8.23
N THR A 92 3.30 13.06 9.27
CA THR A 92 3.90 12.94 10.60
C THR A 92 2.95 12.22 11.55
N LYS A 93 3.48 11.32 12.36
CA LYS A 93 2.68 10.60 13.37
C LYS A 93 2.51 11.45 14.61
N GLU A 94 1.28 11.73 14.96
CA GLU A 94 0.90 12.47 16.17
C GLU A 94 0.15 11.56 17.15
N LYS A 95 0.28 11.82 18.44
CA LYS A 95 -0.52 11.13 19.47
C LYS A 95 -1.83 11.90 19.67
N VAL A 96 -2.94 11.19 19.52
CA VAL A 96 -4.28 11.71 19.85
C VAL A 96 -4.71 11.07 21.17
N ASP A 97 -5.17 11.91 22.13
CA ASP A 97 -5.66 11.46 23.46
C ASP A 97 -4.70 10.55 24.25
N GLY A 98 -3.39 10.70 24.05
CA GLY A 98 -2.35 9.97 24.78
C GLY A 98 -2.23 8.47 24.43
N LYS A 99 -3.17 7.89 23.70
CA LYS A 99 -3.20 6.44 23.41
C LYS A 99 -3.19 6.12 21.90
N ASN A 100 -3.88 6.90 21.09
CA ASN A 100 -4.02 6.61 19.66
C ASN A 100 -2.98 7.40 18.85
N GLN A 101 -2.43 6.79 17.80
CA GLN A 101 -1.59 7.47 16.82
C GLN A 101 -2.43 7.85 15.60
N ARG A 102 -2.26 9.08 15.13
CA ARG A 102 -2.81 9.57 13.87
C ARG A 102 -1.68 10.06 12.99
N THR A 103 -1.75 9.80 11.70
CA THR A 103 -0.86 10.42 10.72
C THR A 103 -1.53 11.67 10.17
N VAL A 104 -0.84 12.80 10.23
CA VAL A 104 -1.31 14.09 9.73
C VAL A 104 -0.43 14.48 8.55
N LEU A 105 -1.05 14.79 7.43
CA LEU A 105 -0.38 15.34 6.26
C LEU A 105 -0.25 16.86 6.41
N SER A 106 0.93 17.39 6.09
CA SER A 106 1.13 18.84 6.00
C SER A 106 0.41 19.43 4.78
N VAL A 107 0.23 20.75 4.78
CA VAL A 107 -0.38 21.47 3.64
C VAL A 107 0.45 21.30 2.37
N ASP A 108 1.78 21.25 2.50
CA ASP A 108 2.69 21.07 1.38
C ASP A 108 2.59 19.66 0.80
N GLU A 109 2.50 18.62 1.64
CA GLU A 109 2.29 17.24 1.20
C GLU A 109 0.95 17.06 0.50
N ILE A 110 -0.13 17.65 1.04
CA ILE A 110 -1.46 17.63 0.39
C ILE A 110 -1.40 18.34 -0.96
N THR A 111 -0.74 19.50 -1.02
CA THR A 111 -0.58 20.27 -2.26
C THR A 111 0.23 19.49 -3.29
N HIS A 112 1.29 18.81 -2.86
CA HIS A 112 2.11 17.95 -3.72
C HIS A 112 1.29 16.79 -4.30
N ILE A 113 0.55 16.06 -3.45
CA ILE A 113 -0.36 14.98 -3.90
C ILE A 113 -1.34 15.50 -4.96
N ILE A 114 -2.02 16.63 -4.71
CA ILE A 114 -3.02 17.18 -5.61
C ILE A 114 -2.39 17.60 -6.94
N LYS A 115 -1.27 18.31 -6.90
CA LYS A 115 -0.59 18.78 -8.12
C LYS A 115 -0.09 17.61 -8.97
N THR A 116 0.59 16.64 -8.35
CA THR A 116 1.11 15.46 -9.06
C THR A 116 -0.01 14.61 -9.66
N PHE A 117 -1.09 14.38 -8.90
CA PHE A 117 -2.25 13.62 -9.39
C PHE A 117 -2.93 14.33 -10.57
N ASN A 118 -3.14 15.64 -10.48
CA ASN A 118 -3.78 16.40 -11.56
C ASN A 118 -2.91 16.51 -12.80
N ALA A 119 -1.60 16.62 -12.63
CA ALA A 119 -0.65 16.66 -13.74
C ALA A 119 -0.51 15.31 -14.45
N GLY A 120 -0.79 14.20 -13.76
CA GLY A 120 -0.58 12.84 -14.28
C GLY A 120 0.88 12.56 -14.63
N LYS A 121 1.83 13.27 -13.98
CA LYS A 121 3.25 13.14 -14.25
C LYS A 121 3.87 12.09 -13.34
N ALA A 122 4.63 11.18 -13.96
CA ALA A 122 5.36 10.17 -13.20
C ALA A 122 6.44 10.82 -12.31
N GLU A 123 6.60 10.27 -11.11
CA GLU A 123 7.59 10.66 -10.11
C GLU A 123 8.09 9.39 -9.42
N ASP A 124 9.42 9.25 -9.34
CA ASP A 124 10.07 8.04 -8.80
C ASP A 124 9.51 7.67 -7.42
N ASP A 125 9.21 6.39 -7.23
CA ASP A 125 8.69 5.80 -5.98
C ASP A 125 7.45 6.49 -5.38
N PHE A 126 6.83 7.41 -6.11
CA PHE A 126 5.67 8.16 -5.65
C PHE A 126 4.45 8.07 -6.59
N CYS A 127 4.63 8.33 -7.88
CA CYS A 127 3.52 8.36 -8.84
C CYS A 127 3.90 7.74 -10.17
N VAL A 128 3.01 6.93 -10.72
CA VAL A 128 3.16 6.35 -12.06
C VAL A 128 1.87 6.50 -12.84
N THR A 129 1.98 6.77 -14.12
CA THR A 129 0.85 6.81 -15.05
C THR A 129 0.92 5.59 -15.96
N VAL A 130 -0.11 4.77 -15.95
CA VAL A 130 -0.15 3.48 -16.64
C VAL A 130 -1.35 3.36 -17.55
N SER A 131 -1.22 2.55 -18.61
CA SER A 131 -2.35 2.20 -19.47
C SER A 131 -3.25 1.14 -18.84
N TYR A 132 -4.49 1.05 -19.28
CA TYR A 132 -5.38 -0.04 -18.88
C TYR A 132 -4.82 -1.42 -19.24
N ALA A 133 -4.17 -1.56 -20.39
CA ALA A 133 -3.50 -2.81 -20.79
C ALA A 133 -2.38 -3.22 -19.83
N ALA A 134 -1.60 -2.26 -19.32
CA ALA A 134 -0.58 -2.55 -18.30
C ALA A 134 -1.21 -3.05 -16.99
N ILE A 135 -2.38 -2.54 -16.61
CA ILE A 135 -3.12 -3.01 -15.42
C ILE A 135 -3.64 -4.44 -15.63
N GLU A 136 -4.16 -4.75 -16.80
CA GLU A 136 -4.59 -6.12 -17.16
C GLU A 136 -3.41 -7.09 -17.10
N GLY A 137 -2.26 -6.73 -17.66
CA GLY A 137 -1.03 -7.53 -17.64
C GLY A 137 -0.49 -7.80 -16.21
N LYS A 138 -0.76 -6.91 -15.27
CA LYS A 138 -0.39 -7.06 -13.84
C LYS A 138 -1.57 -7.56 -12.97
N LYS A 139 -2.40 -8.46 -13.49
CA LYS A 139 -3.49 -9.15 -12.78
C LYS A 139 -4.51 -8.20 -12.14
N LEU A 140 -4.76 -7.08 -12.78
CA LEU A 140 -5.68 -6.02 -12.31
C LEU A 140 -5.25 -5.42 -10.95
N SER A 141 -3.97 -5.35 -10.67
CA SER A 141 -3.48 -4.67 -9.48
C SER A 141 -3.56 -3.15 -9.64
N PHE A 142 -4.06 -2.48 -8.61
CA PHE A 142 -4.12 -1.01 -8.53
C PHE A 142 -3.06 -0.43 -7.60
N SER A 143 -2.12 -1.25 -7.12
CA SER A 143 -1.02 -0.81 -6.25
C SER A 143 0.10 -0.19 -7.07
N ALA A 144 0.44 1.07 -6.83
CA ALA A 144 1.49 1.82 -7.53
C ALA A 144 2.85 1.11 -7.47
N GLY A 145 3.21 0.54 -6.32
CA GLY A 145 4.49 -0.14 -6.12
C GLY A 145 4.77 -1.33 -7.06
N GLN A 146 3.74 -1.86 -7.72
CA GLN A 146 3.95 -2.90 -8.74
C GLN A 146 4.37 -2.35 -10.11
N TYR A 147 4.33 -1.05 -10.29
CA TYR A 147 4.60 -0.37 -11.56
C TYR A 147 5.84 0.51 -11.49
N PHE A 148 6.37 0.76 -10.29
CA PHE A 148 7.65 1.45 -10.15
C PHE A 148 8.78 0.62 -10.75
N GLU A 149 9.73 1.30 -11.34
CA GLU A 149 10.96 0.67 -11.81
C GLU A 149 11.81 0.28 -10.59
N VAL A 150 12.23 -0.98 -10.57
CA VAL A 150 13.19 -1.44 -9.56
C VAL A 150 14.55 -0.91 -9.96
N LYS A 151 15.01 0.14 -9.30
CA LYS A 151 16.39 0.59 -9.41
C LYS A 151 17.27 -0.41 -8.65
N ILE A 152 17.94 -1.30 -9.39
CA ILE A 152 18.95 -2.18 -8.80
C ILE A 152 20.20 -1.36 -8.63
N GLU A 153 20.47 -0.88 -7.43
CA GLU A 153 21.77 -0.35 -7.08
C GLU A 153 22.74 -1.53 -6.96
N TYR A 154 23.58 -1.69 -7.97
CA TYR A 154 24.69 -2.65 -7.87
C TYR A 154 25.71 -2.07 -6.89
N VAL A 155 25.82 -2.69 -5.74
CA VAL A 155 26.94 -2.40 -4.83
C VAL A 155 28.12 -3.17 -5.38
N GLU A 156 29.03 -2.47 -6.04
CA GLU A 156 30.31 -3.05 -6.45
C GLU A 156 31.15 -3.30 -5.20
N LEU A 157 31.17 -4.54 -4.77
CA LEU A 157 32.05 -5.01 -3.69
C LEU A 157 33.18 -5.80 -4.31
N THR A 158 34.38 -5.58 -3.79
CA THR A 158 35.48 -6.51 -4.09
C THR A 158 35.19 -7.88 -3.46
N PRO A 159 35.78 -8.97 -3.96
CA PRO A 159 35.59 -10.30 -3.37
C PRO A 159 35.95 -10.34 -1.88
N GLU A 160 36.96 -9.56 -1.47
CA GLU A 160 37.40 -9.45 -0.08
C GLU A 160 36.34 -8.75 0.78
N GLU A 161 35.83 -7.60 0.34
CA GLU A 161 34.75 -6.86 1.04
C GLU A 161 33.47 -7.68 1.14
N PHE A 162 33.15 -8.46 0.11
CA PHE A 162 32.00 -9.38 0.14
C PHE A 162 32.21 -10.48 1.19
N ALA A 163 33.40 -11.11 1.23
CA ALA A 163 33.72 -12.15 2.21
C ALA A 163 33.69 -11.61 3.64
N GLU A 164 34.20 -10.40 3.88
CA GLU A 164 34.16 -9.74 5.19
C GLU A 164 32.72 -9.48 5.65
N LYS A 165 31.87 -8.93 4.76
CA LYS A 165 30.45 -8.71 5.04
C LYS A 165 29.70 -10.01 5.31
N MET A 166 29.96 -11.06 4.53
CA MET A 166 29.33 -12.37 4.77
C MET A 166 29.74 -12.98 6.09
N THR A 167 31.01 -12.84 6.48
CA THR A 167 31.50 -13.29 7.80
C THR A 167 30.80 -12.52 8.91
N GLY A 168 30.67 -11.19 8.79
CA GLY A 168 29.94 -10.38 9.76
C GLY A 168 28.45 -10.73 9.87
N PHE A 169 27.78 -11.00 8.77
CA PHE A 169 26.39 -11.43 8.77
C PHE A 169 26.22 -12.81 9.44
N THR A 170 27.11 -13.75 9.15
CA THR A 170 27.09 -15.09 9.75
C THR A 170 27.27 -15.02 11.26
N ALA A 171 28.27 -14.26 11.72
CA ALA A 171 28.51 -14.06 13.15
C ALA A 171 27.26 -13.47 13.87
N ARG A 172 26.65 -12.46 13.27
CA ARG A 172 25.43 -11.83 13.83
C ARG A 172 24.24 -12.79 13.84
N LEU A 173 24.08 -13.62 12.83
CA LEU A 173 23.05 -14.67 12.83
C LEU A 173 23.28 -15.69 13.92
N ASP A 174 24.52 -16.12 14.13
CA ASP A 174 24.87 -17.07 15.19
C ASP A 174 24.56 -16.50 16.57
N GLU A 175 24.86 -15.22 16.81
CA GLU A 175 24.48 -14.52 18.04
C GLU A 175 22.96 -14.51 18.24
N MET A 176 22.20 -14.16 17.19
CA MET A 176 20.74 -14.13 17.25
C MET A 176 20.15 -15.52 17.51
N PHE A 177 20.70 -16.56 16.92
CA PHE A 177 20.28 -17.95 17.18
C PHE A 177 20.62 -18.40 18.60
N ALA A 178 21.76 -18.00 19.13
CA ALA A 178 22.11 -18.29 20.52
C ALA A 178 21.14 -17.61 21.48
N GLU A 179 20.81 -16.33 21.26
CA GLU A 179 19.85 -15.60 22.08
C GLU A 179 18.44 -16.19 21.97
N SER A 180 18.02 -16.59 20.77
CA SER A 180 16.74 -17.26 20.55
C SER A 180 16.63 -18.54 21.38
N ARG A 181 17.67 -19.40 21.38
CA ARG A 181 17.71 -20.62 22.20
C ARG A 181 17.66 -20.31 23.68
N ARG A 182 18.36 -19.27 24.14
CA ARG A 182 18.32 -18.82 25.54
C ARG A 182 16.90 -18.42 25.94
N LEU A 183 16.25 -17.57 25.15
CA LEU A 183 14.88 -17.10 25.40
C LEU A 183 13.86 -18.25 25.37
N GLU A 184 14.01 -19.20 24.43
CA GLU A 184 13.17 -20.41 24.38
C GLU A 184 13.25 -21.22 25.66
N SER A 185 14.47 -21.42 26.17
CA SER A 185 14.70 -22.15 27.44
C SER A 185 14.11 -21.41 28.64
N GLU A 186 14.24 -20.09 28.67
CA GLU A 186 13.66 -19.25 29.72
C GLU A 186 12.13 -19.30 29.71
N ILE A 187 11.50 -19.20 28.54
CA ILE A 187 10.03 -19.33 28.35
C ILE A 187 9.56 -20.70 28.87
N LYS A 188 10.23 -21.80 28.45
CA LYS A 188 9.88 -23.15 28.90
C LYS A 188 9.98 -23.28 30.42
N THR A 189 11.01 -22.68 31.01
CA THR A 189 11.20 -22.66 32.47
C THR A 189 10.10 -21.90 33.19
N GLN A 190 9.70 -20.75 32.68
CA GLN A 190 8.62 -19.94 33.23
C GLN A 190 7.26 -20.66 33.13
N LEU A 191 6.97 -21.25 31.96
CA LEU A 191 5.76 -22.04 31.79
C LEU A 191 5.67 -23.23 32.74
N GLY A 192 6.79 -23.90 32.99
CA GLY A 192 6.86 -25.02 33.97
C GLY A 192 6.58 -24.61 35.42
N ARG A 193 6.66 -23.31 35.75
CA ARG A 193 6.34 -22.76 37.08
C ARG A 193 4.86 -22.36 37.22
N VAL A 194 4.12 -22.28 36.16
CA VAL A 194 2.67 -21.93 36.18
C VAL A 194 1.92 -23.11 36.82
N ARG A 195 1.22 -22.87 37.93
CA ARG A 195 0.31 -23.82 38.57
C ARG A 195 -1.10 -23.23 38.52
N TYR A 196 -2.06 -24.10 38.28
CA TYR A 196 -3.47 -23.78 38.46
C TYR A 196 -3.80 -23.99 39.95
N GLU A 197 -4.27 -22.93 40.64
CA GLU A 197 -4.83 -22.99 41.99
C GLU A 197 -6.35 -23.18 41.90
#